data_a870491c9222c4759ee0bcc0edc5afba
#
_entry.id   a870491c9222c4759ee0bcc0edc5afba
#
_cell.length_a   1.000
_cell.length_b   1.000
_cell.length_c   1.000
_cell.angle_alpha   90.00
_cell.angle_beta   90.00
_cell.angle_gamma   90.00
#
_symmetry.space_group_name_H-M   'P 1'
#
loop_
_entity.id
_entity.type
_entity.pdbx_description
1 polymer ?
#
loop_
_entity_poly.entity_id
_entity_poly.type
_entity_poly.pdbx_seq_one_letter_code
_entity_poly.pdbx_strand_id
1 'polypeptide(L)'
;MGLGAYLRNIKDAALTIADGMAVTASHLVRKPYTVQYPDRLPAGVRVQDTLPFRYRGILEVDLEICTACLACERACPIDCIVIDAVKDKAAGGLVMTRFDIDMGKCMYCGLCSEPCPTGSIHHTPEFEGADYSLESMVRKFVKAPVLAYKPKKGGETDPEIAPILERGMRYIGEFASAEGGGGEE
;
A
#
# COMPACT_ATOMS: atom_id res chain seq x y z
N MET A 1 -42.77 36.24 -22.13
CA MET A 1 -41.72 36.59 -21.17
C MET A 1 -41.55 38.08 -21.15
N GLY A 2 -41.73 38.76 -20.00
CA GLY A 2 -41.59 40.23 -19.95
C GLY A 2 -40.13 40.66 -20.02
N LEU A 3 -39.87 41.81 -20.62
CA LEU A 3 -38.51 42.41 -20.74
C LEU A 3 -37.73 42.44 -19.42
N GLY A 4 -38.42 42.62 -18.28
CA GLY A 4 -37.79 42.57 -16.94
C GLY A 4 -37.25 41.20 -16.52
N ALA A 5 -37.87 40.10 -16.95
CA ALA A 5 -37.38 38.76 -16.69
C ALA A 5 -36.12 38.45 -17.55
N TYR A 6 -36.13 38.93 -18.80
CA TYR A 6 -34.98 38.79 -19.69
C TYR A 6 -33.74 39.51 -19.18
N LEU A 7 -33.87 40.76 -18.76
CA LEU A 7 -32.78 41.55 -18.21
C LEU A 7 -32.23 40.97 -16.89
N ARG A 8 -33.09 40.37 -16.06
CA ARG A 8 -32.70 39.68 -14.83
C ARG A 8 -31.85 38.45 -15.13
N ASN A 9 -32.29 37.62 -16.08
CA ASN A 9 -31.53 36.46 -16.51
C ASN A 9 -30.15 36.81 -17.06
N ILE A 10 -30.02 37.90 -17.82
CA ILE A 10 -28.72 38.36 -18.31
C ILE A 10 -27.84 38.78 -17.15
N LYS A 11 -28.37 39.55 -16.18
CA LYS A 11 -27.62 39.93 -14.99
C LYS A 11 -27.14 38.70 -14.19
N ASP A 12 -28.04 37.74 -13.95
CA ASP A 12 -27.72 36.53 -13.19
C ASP A 12 -26.67 35.70 -13.93
N ALA A 13 -26.77 35.55 -15.25
CA ALA A 13 -25.77 34.89 -16.06
C ALA A 13 -24.40 35.58 -15.98
N ALA A 14 -24.35 36.90 -16.07
CA ALA A 14 -23.11 37.66 -15.96
C ALA A 14 -22.45 37.51 -14.56
N LEU A 15 -23.26 37.52 -13.50
CA LEU A 15 -22.75 37.35 -12.14
C LEU A 15 -22.22 35.95 -11.91
N THR A 16 -22.94 34.91 -12.34
CA THR A 16 -22.48 33.51 -12.19
C THR A 16 -21.20 33.22 -12.97
N ILE A 17 -21.04 33.80 -14.15
CA ILE A 17 -19.79 33.72 -14.93
C ILE A 17 -18.65 34.42 -14.17
N ALA A 18 -18.90 35.63 -13.63
CA ALA A 18 -17.90 36.37 -12.88
C ALA A 18 -17.48 35.61 -11.60
N ASP A 19 -18.43 34.99 -10.89
CA ASP A 19 -18.15 34.16 -9.71
C ASP A 19 -17.30 32.94 -10.08
N GLY A 20 -17.63 32.24 -11.16
CA GLY A 20 -16.84 31.11 -11.64
C GLY A 20 -15.40 31.51 -12.02
N MET A 21 -15.25 32.66 -12.68
CA MET A 21 -13.93 33.21 -13.01
C MET A 21 -13.16 33.68 -11.77
N ALA A 22 -13.83 34.24 -10.76
CA ALA A 22 -13.19 34.62 -9.51
C ALA A 22 -12.62 33.42 -8.74
N VAL A 23 -13.32 32.28 -8.72
CA VAL A 23 -12.83 31.04 -8.13
C VAL A 23 -11.55 30.57 -8.81
N THR A 24 -11.54 30.48 -10.15
CA THR A 24 -10.34 30.07 -10.90
C THR A 24 -9.18 31.07 -10.75
N ALA A 25 -9.47 32.37 -10.79
CA ALA A 25 -8.46 33.41 -10.59
C ALA A 25 -7.84 33.36 -9.17
N SER A 26 -8.60 32.96 -8.16
CA SER A 26 -8.07 32.81 -6.80
C SER A 26 -6.96 31.77 -6.71
N HIS A 27 -6.97 30.75 -7.58
CA HIS A 27 -5.94 29.70 -7.62
C HIS A 27 -4.61 30.18 -8.21
N LEU A 28 -4.58 31.29 -8.94
CA LEU A 28 -3.32 31.90 -9.42
C LEU A 28 -2.44 32.42 -8.27
N VAL A 29 -3.07 32.81 -7.16
CA VAL A 29 -2.37 33.40 -6.00
C VAL A 29 -2.14 32.38 -4.88
N ARG A 30 -2.87 31.27 -4.89
CA ARG A 30 -2.74 30.22 -3.89
C ARG A 30 -1.53 29.33 -4.15
N LYS A 31 -0.92 28.85 -3.06
CA LYS A 31 0.14 27.83 -3.16
C LYS A 31 -0.44 26.57 -3.84
N PRO A 32 0.25 26.03 -4.87
CA PRO A 32 -0.23 24.83 -5.56
C PRO A 32 -0.26 23.61 -4.62
N TYR A 33 -1.30 22.79 -4.75
CA TYR A 33 -1.42 21.51 -4.05
C TYR A 33 -0.69 20.38 -4.79
N THR A 34 -0.40 20.58 -6.07
CA THR A 34 0.22 19.58 -6.92
C THR A 34 1.68 19.40 -6.55
N VAL A 35 2.08 18.17 -6.27
CA VAL A 35 3.49 17.79 -6.16
C VAL A 35 4.01 17.51 -7.57
N GLN A 36 5.00 18.29 -8.02
CA GLN A 36 5.57 18.15 -9.35
C GLN A 36 6.71 17.10 -9.31
N TYR A 37 6.32 15.85 -9.32
CA TYR A 37 7.23 14.71 -9.38
C TYR A 37 7.69 14.48 -10.83
N PRO A 38 8.98 14.16 -11.11
CA PRO A 38 10.10 14.13 -10.13
C PRO A 38 10.82 15.48 -9.99
N ASP A 39 10.51 16.51 -10.81
CA ASP A 39 11.39 17.63 -11.11
C ASP A 39 11.42 18.73 -10.03
N ARG A 40 10.36 18.94 -9.28
CA ARG A 40 10.24 20.07 -8.34
C ARG A 40 9.93 19.61 -6.92
N LEU A 41 10.73 18.68 -6.43
CA LEU A 41 10.71 18.31 -5.02
C LEU A 41 11.66 19.18 -4.20
N PRO A 42 11.35 19.46 -2.94
CA PRO A 42 12.29 20.06 -2.02
C PRO A 42 13.56 19.19 -1.92
N ALA A 43 14.73 19.84 -1.87
CA ALA A 43 16.00 19.12 -1.79
C ALA A 43 16.02 18.16 -0.58
N GLY A 44 16.32 16.88 -0.84
CA GLY A 44 16.42 15.84 0.18
C GLY A 44 15.08 15.22 0.63
N VAL A 45 13.95 15.60 0.03
CA VAL A 45 12.64 14.99 0.32
C VAL A 45 12.25 14.06 -0.83
N ARG A 46 12.05 12.78 -0.54
CA ARG A 46 11.43 11.84 -1.47
C ARG A 46 9.91 11.94 -1.37
N VAL A 47 9.20 11.78 -2.49
CA VAL A 47 7.72 11.76 -2.48
C VAL A 47 7.20 10.66 -1.57
N GLN A 48 7.88 9.51 -1.58
CA GLN A 48 7.57 8.34 -0.75
C GLN A 48 7.46 8.70 0.75
N ASP A 49 8.31 9.62 1.23
CA ASP A 49 8.34 10.02 2.63
C ASP A 49 7.17 10.95 3.01
N THR A 50 6.46 11.50 2.01
CA THR A 50 5.27 12.35 2.20
C THR A 50 3.95 11.60 2.07
N LEU A 51 4.01 10.33 1.66
CA LEU A 51 2.81 9.51 1.48
C LEU A 51 2.23 9.07 2.82
N PRO A 52 0.90 8.94 2.93
CA PRO A 52 0.28 8.47 4.17
C PRO A 52 0.70 7.03 4.46
N PHE A 53 0.78 6.68 5.74
CA PHE A 53 1.15 5.32 6.19
C PHE A 53 0.34 4.20 5.51
N ARG A 54 -0.94 4.44 5.26
CA ARG A 54 -1.83 3.48 4.58
C ARG A 54 -1.76 3.52 3.04
N TYR A 55 -0.70 4.09 2.49
CA TYR A 55 -0.49 4.09 1.05
C TYR A 55 -0.27 2.66 0.55
N ARG A 56 -0.97 2.30 -0.53
CA ARG A 56 -0.91 0.97 -1.14
C ARG A 56 0.08 0.96 -2.30
N GLY A 57 1.37 1.07 -1.98
CA GLY A 57 2.43 0.94 -2.97
C GLY A 57 2.84 -0.51 -3.21
N ILE A 58 4.04 -0.71 -3.69
CA ILE A 58 4.55 -2.02 -4.07
C ILE A 58 4.60 -2.94 -2.84
N LEU A 59 4.14 -4.18 -3.01
CA LEU A 59 4.20 -5.20 -1.96
C LEU A 59 5.62 -5.66 -1.70
N GLU A 60 5.95 -5.81 -0.42
CA GLU A 60 7.18 -6.40 0.07
C GLU A 60 6.87 -7.52 1.07
N VAL A 61 7.80 -8.47 1.19
CA VAL A 61 7.65 -9.63 2.05
C VAL A 61 8.91 -9.80 2.89
N ASP A 62 8.76 -9.66 4.20
CA ASP A 62 9.80 -9.97 5.19
C ASP A 62 9.78 -11.48 5.46
N LEU A 63 10.65 -12.23 4.80
CA LEU A 63 10.70 -13.70 4.91
C LEU A 63 11.09 -14.17 6.31
N GLU A 64 11.86 -13.36 7.05
CA GLU A 64 12.36 -13.64 8.40
C GLU A 64 11.24 -13.82 9.42
N ILE A 65 10.10 -13.17 9.19
CA ILE A 65 8.92 -13.26 10.06
C ILE A 65 7.75 -14.01 9.40
N CYS A 66 7.95 -14.54 8.19
CA CYS A 66 6.91 -15.28 7.47
C CYS A 66 6.71 -16.67 8.05
N THR A 67 5.48 -16.98 8.46
CA THR A 67 5.09 -18.29 9.04
C THR A 67 4.72 -19.33 7.98
N ALA A 68 4.73 -18.99 6.70
CA ALA A 68 4.26 -19.82 5.58
C ALA A 68 2.84 -20.39 5.79
N CYS A 69 1.94 -19.60 6.37
CA CYS A 69 0.56 -20.02 6.69
C CYS A 69 -0.39 -20.01 5.47
N LEU A 70 0.05 -19.54 4.31
CA LEU A 70 -0.71 -19.42 3.06
C LEU A 70 -1.98 -18.52 3.16
N ALA A 71 -2.12 -17.73 4.21
CA ALA A 71 -3.28 -16.88 4.40
C ALA A 71 -3.37 -15.78 3.33
N CYS A 72 -2.24 -15.17 2.97
CA CYS A 72 -2.16 -14.16 1.94
C CYS A 72 -2.46 -14.70 0.53
N GLU A 73 -2.04 -15.93 0.21
CA GLU A 73 -2.34 -16.60 -1.05
C GLU A 73 -3.86 -16.85 -1.17
N ARG A 74 -4.48 -17.42 -0.13
CA ARG A 74 -5.93 -17.67 -0.09
C ARG A 74 -6.79 -16.41 -0.10
N ALA A 75 -6.28 -15.30 0.44
CA ALA A 75 -6.98 -14.03 0.48
C ALA A 75 -6.88 -13.25 -0.85
N CYS A 76 -6.01 -13.65 -1.75
CA CYS A 76 -5.83 -12.96 -3.02
C CYS A 76 -6.99 -13.26 -3.98
N PRO A 77 -7.80 -12.27 -4.41
CA PRO A 77 -8.97 -12.53 -5.26
C PRO A 77 -8.61 -12.84 -6.72
N ILE A 78 -7.36 -12.63 -7.12
CA ILE A 78 -6.87 -12.79 -8.50
C ILE A 78 -5.72 -13.80 -8.60
N ASP A 79 -5.44 -14.55 -7.53
CA ASP A 79 -4.41 -15.60 -7.49
C ASP A 79 -3.04 -15.13 -8.04
N CYS A 80 -2.61 -13.92 -7.63
CA CYS A 80 -1.31 -13.38 -8.03
C CYS A 80 -0.15 -13.78 -7.11
N ILE A 81 -0.43 -14.45 -5.98
CA ILE A 81 0.54 -14.89 -4.98
C ILE A 81 0.66 -16.40 -5.06
N VAL A 82 1.88 -16.92 -5.14
CA VAL A 82 2.18 -18.35 -5.17
C VAL A 82 3.22 -18.67 -4.10
N ILE A 83 2.88 -19.59 -3.19
CA ILE A 83 3.76 -19.99 -2.08
C ILE A 83 3.89 -21.51 -2.06
N ASP A 84 5.12 -22.00 -2.20
CA ASP A 84 5.45 -23.42 -2.03
C ASP A 84 6.23 -23.60 -0.72
N ALA A 85 5.69 -24.41 0.17
CA ALA A 85 6.32 -24.74 1.43
C ALA A 85 6.22 -26.24 1.73
N VAL A 86 7.35 -26.84 2.09
CA VAL A 86 7.46 -28.28 2.34
C VAL A 86 7.89 -28.51 3.79
N LYS A 87 7.29 -29.50 4.44
CA LYS A 87 7.73 -29.94 5.77
C LYS A 87 9.03 -30.71 5.65
N ASP A 88 10.08 -30.14 6.19
CA ASP A 88 11.38 -30.82 6.29
C ASP A 88 11.65 -31.22 7.75
N LYS A 89 11.76 -32.53 7.97
CA LYS A 89 12.07 -33.10 9.28
C LYS A 89 13.52 -32.80 9.69
N ALA A 90 14.43 -32.71 8.74
CA ALA A 90 15.83 -32.43 8.98
C ALA A 90 16.03 -30.95 9.42
N ALA A 91 15.31 -30.03 8.78
CA ALA A 91 15.30 -28.60 9.15
C ALA A 91 14.40 -28.29 10.37
N GLY A 92 13.66 -29.28 10.89
CA GLY A 92 12.80 -29.14 12.07
C GLY A 92 11.55 -28.28 11.85
N GLY A 93 11.17 -28.00 10.61
CA GLY A 93 10.05 -27.12 10.33
C GLY A 93 9.50 -27.14 8.92
N LEU A 94 8.75 -26.10 8.63
CA LEU A 94 8.24 -25.79 7.29
C LEU A 94 9.31 -24.97 6.57
N VAL A 95 9.73 -25.41 5.41
CA VAL A 95 10.72 -24.72 4.57
C VAL A 95 10.01 -24.16 3.36
N MET A 96 10.10 -22.86 3.18
CA MET A 96 9.61 -22.17 1.99
C MET A 96 10.64 -22.32 0.86
N THR A 97 10.19 -22.83 -0.26
CA THR A 97 11.01 -22.97 -1.47
C THR A 97 10.63 -21.93 -2.52
N ARG A 98 9.44 -21.35 -2.41
CA ARG A 98 8.95 -20.35 -3.33
C ARG A 98 8.02 -19.36 -2.63
N PHE A 99 8.16 -18.08 -2.94
CA PHE A 99 7.21 -17.02 -2.63
C PHE A 99 7.30 -16.01 -3.77
N ASP A 100 6.34 -16.07 -4.67
CA ASP A 100 6.29 -15.22 -5.85
C ASP A 100 5.03 -14.38 -5.83
N ILE A 101 5.15 -13.13 -6.24
CA ILE A 101 4.02 -12.22 -6.46
C ILE A 101 4.09 -11.68 -7.88
N ASP A 102 3.04 -11.92 -8.66
CA ASP A 102 2.88 -11.33 -9.99
C ASP A 102 2.34 -9.89 -9.86
N MET A 103 3.27 -8.93 -9.89
CA MET A 103 2.92 -7.49 -9.79
C MET A 103 2.16 -6.99 -11.01
N GLY A 104 2.27 -7.67 -12.15
CA GLY A 104 1.51 -7.34 -13.37
C GLY A 104 0.02 -7.67 -13.26
N LYS A 105 -0.34 -8.65 -12.40
CA LYS A 105 -1.73 -8.99 -12.08
C LYS A 105 -2.22 -8.28 -10.83
N CYS A 106 -1.33 -7.95 -9.90
CA CYS A 106 -1.69 -7.41 -8.60
C CYS A 106 -2.48 -6.10 -8.73
N MET A 107 -3.67 -6.04 -8.13
CA MET A 107 -4.50 -4.83 -8.09
C MET A 107 -4.24 -3.94 -6.86
N TYR A 108 -3.21 -4.23 -6.08
CA TYR A 108 -2.80 -3.47 -4.89
C TYR A 108 -3.94 -3.24 -3.88
N CYS A 109 -4.86 -4.20 -3.73
CA CYS A 109 -6.05 -4.07 -2.87
C CYS A 109 -5.74 -4.16 -1.36
N GLY A 110 -4.63 -4.80 -0.95
CA GLY A 110 -4.21 -4.96 0.44
C GLY A 110 -4.83 -6.15 1.16
N LEU A 111 -5.75 -6.90 0.54
CA LEU A 111 -6.41 -8.05 1.18
C LEU A 111 -5.46 -9.16 1.61
N CYS A 112 -4.25 -9.22 1.07
CA CYS A 112 -3.22 -10.19 1.48
C CYS A 112 -2.50 -9.81 2.78
N SER A 113 -2.42 -8.51 3.09
CA SER A 113 -1.75 -8.03 4.31
C SER A 113 -2.63 -8.13 5.55
N GLU A 114 -3.96 -8.02 5.42
CA GLU A 114 -4.90 -8.09 6.53
C GLU A 114 -4.86 -9.42 7.32
N PRO A 115 -4.92 -10.60 6.68
CA PRO A 115 -4.90 -11.88 7.40
C PRO A 115 -3.49 -12.33 7.81
N CYS A 116 -2.45 -11.56 7.54
CA CYS A 116 -1.08 -11.95 7.88
C CYS A 116 -0.85 -11.82 9.39
N PRO A 117 -0.56 -12.93 10.12
CA PRO A 117 -0.44 -12.88 11.57
C PRO A 117 0.79 -12.15 12.09
N THR A 118 1.80 -11.95 11.24
CA THR A 118 3.07 -11.31 11.62
C THR A 118 3.35 -10.02 10.85
N GLY A 119 2.48 -9.64 9.90
CA GLY A 119 2.73 -8.50 9.03
C GLY A 119 3.89 -8.68 8.05
N SER A 120 4.28 -9.93 7.77
CA SER A 120 5.36 -10.26 6.84
C SER A 120 5.11 -9.68 5.45
N ILE A 121 3.89 -9.76 4.93
CA ILE A 121 3.51 -9.14 3.67
C ILE A 121 2.84 -7.79 3.94
N HIS A 122 3.39 -6.73 3.36
CA HIS A 122 2.91 -5.38 3.58
C HIS A 122 3.14 -4.49 2.36
N HIS A 123 2.43 -3.36 2.31
CA HIS A 123 2.65 -2.33 1.31
C HIS A 123 3.78 -1.40 1.71
N THR A 124 4.62 -1.05 0.76
CA THR A 124 5.66 -0.03 0.91
C THR A 124 5.18 1.31 0.35
N PRO A 125 5.83 2.43 0.69
CA PRO A 125 5.56 3.71 0.03
C PRO A 125 6.13 3.78 -1.40
N GLU A 126 6.85 2.75 -1.86
CA GLU A 126 7.39 2.70 -3.22
C GLU A 126 6.27 2.45 -4.25
N PHE A 127 6.33 3.19 -5.36
CA PHE A 127 5.35 3.10 -6.45
C PHE A 127 5.97 2.94 -7.84
N GLU A 128 7.29 3.04 -7.93
CA GLU A 128 8.00 2.87 -9.20
C GLU A 128 8.25 1.39 -9.45
N GLY A 129 7.32 0.72 -10.11
CA GLY A 129 7.39 -0.71 -10.40
C GLY A 129 7.13 -1.05 -11.87
N ALA A 130 7.26 -0.09 -12.78
CA ALA A 130 7.10 -0.35 -14.21
C ALA A 130 8.29 -1.12 -14.76
N ASP A 131 8.01 -2.10 -15.63
CA ASP A 131 9.03 -2.88 -16.31
C ASP A 131 8.62 -3.16 -17.77
N TYR A 132 9.58 -3.55 -18.60
CA TYR A 132 9.38 -3.79 -20.03
C TYR A 132 8.92 -5.22 -20.36
N SER A 133 9.04 -6.16 -19.42
CA SER A 133 8.64 -7.56 -19.63
C SER A 133 7.72 -8.06 -18.53
N LEU A 134 6.78 -8.95 -18.89
CA LEU A 134 5.89 -9.58 -17.91
C LEU A 134 6.64 -10.50 -16.94
N GLU A 135 7.74 -11.09 -17.36
CA GLU A 135 8.54 -11.99 -16.52
C GLU A 135 9.22 -11.22 -15.38
N SER A 136 9.71 -10.01 -15.65
CA SER A 136 10.33 -9.15 -14.65
C SER A 136 9.32 -8.56 -13.65
N MET A 137 8.04 -8.51 -14.03
CA MET A 137 6.96 -8.13 -13.13
C MET A 137 6.66 -9.19 -12.06
N VAL A 138 7.13 -10.44 -12.24
CA VAL A 138 7.00 -11.47 -11.20
C VAL A 138 8.15 -11.34 -10.21
N ARG A 139 7.85 -10.81 -9.03
CA ARG A 139 8.82 -10.71 -7.94
C ARG A 139 8.97 -12.02 -7.21
N LYS A 140 10.19 -12.56 -7.22
CA LYS A 140 10.58 -13.78 -6.52
C LYS A 140 11.31 -13.41 -5.23
N PHE A 141 10.67 -13.61 -4.10
CA PHE A 141 11.24 -13.26 -2.80
C PHE A 141 12.19 -14.33 -2.27
N VAL A 142 11.87 -15.61 -2.48
CA VAL A 142 12.71 -16.75 -2.04
C VAL A 142 13.76 -17.04 -3.10
N LYS A 143 15.03 -16.72 -2.83
CA LYS A 143 16.19 -17.05 -3.66
C LYS A 143 16.84 -18.37 -3.27
N ALA A 144 16.73 -18.76 -2.01
CA ALA A 144 17.18 -20.02 -1.43
C ALA A 144 16.14 -20.52 -0.44
N PRO A 145 16.01 -21.84 -0.18
CA PRO A 145 15.05 -22.37 0.79
C PRO A 145 15.22 -21.69 2.17
N VAL A 146 14.13 -21.12 2.69
CA VAL A 146 14.10 -20.40 3.97
C VAL A 146 13.19 -21.13 4.95
N LEU A 147 13.64 -21.30 6.19
CA LEU A 147 12.85 -21.85 7.27
C LEU A 147 11.74 -20.87 7.67
N ALA A 148 10.50 -21.33 7.71
CA ALA A 148 9.38 -20.51 8.14
C ALA A 148 9.51 -20.12 9.62
N TYR A 149 9.20 -18.87 9.91
CA TYR A 149 9.23 -18.34 11.27
C TYR A 149 8.25 -19.08 12.18
N LYS A 150 8.72 -19.47 13.36
CA LYS A 150 7.88 -20.04 14.40
C LYS A 150 7.98 -19.17 15.66
N PRO A 151 6.87 -18.54 16.09
CA PRO A 151 6.86 -17.82 17.35
C PRO A 151 7.20 -18.76 18.51
N LYS A 152 8.23 -18.42 19.29
CA LYS A 152 8.62 -19.19 20.47
C LYS A 152 7.55 -19.00 21.56
N LYS A 153 7.12 -20.11 22.16
CA LYS A 153 6.25 -20.07 23.34
C LYS A 153 7.04 -19.48 24.51
N GLY A 154 6.74 -18.24 24.89
CA GLY A 154 7.44 -17.55 25.97
C GLY A 154 7.85 -16.10 25.68
N GLY A 155 7.59 -15.62 24.46
CA GLY A 155 7.80 -14.20 24.11
C GLY A 155 9.26 -13.80 23.84
N GLU A 156 10.20 -14.74 23.88
CA GLU A 156 11.60 -14.49 23.59
C GLU A 156 11.83 -14.54 22.08
N THR A 157 11.86 -13.37 21.46
CA THR A 157 12.19 -13.18 20.03
C THR A 157 13.68 -12.97 19.88
N ASP A 158 14.25 -13.52 18.82
CA ASP A 158 15.65 -13.29 18.50
C ASP A 158 15.87 -11.78 18.26
N PRO A 159 16.95 -11.18 18.79
CA PRO A 159 17.17 -9.73 18.76
C PRO A 159 17.28 -9.16 17.33
N GLU A 160 17.66 -9.98 16.36
CA GLU A 160 17.72 -9.57 14.95
C GLU A 160 16.33 -9.51 14.30
N ILE A 161 15.40 -10.37 14.71
CA ILE A 161 14.05 -10.47 14.16
C ILE A 161 13.08 -9.51 14.87
N ALA A 162 13.36 -9.17 16.13
CA ALA A 162 12.49 -8.35 16.95
C ALA A 162 12.07 -7.00 16.28
N PRO A 163 12.97 -6.19 15.69
CA PRO A 163 12.59 -4.93 15.07
C PRO A 163 11.73 -5.11 13.82
N ILE A 164 11.95 -6.20 13.06
CA ILE A 164 11.16 -6.52 11.86
C ILE A 164 9.74 -6.94 12.28
N LEU A 165 9.64 -7.78 13.28
CA LEU A 165 8.36 -8.23 13.83
C LEU A 165 7.57 -7.07 14.45
N GLU A 166 8.22 -6.16 15.16
CA GLU A 166 7.58 -4.97 15.73
C GLU A 166 7.01 -4.08 14.62
N ARG A 167 7.75 -3.87 13.53
CA ARG A 167 7.28 -3.13 12.35
C ARG A 167 6.05 -3.80 11.73
N GLY A 168 6.08 -5.11 11.52
CA GLY A 168 4.97 -5.88 10.98
C GLY A 168 3.74 -5.83 11.89
N MET A 169 3.91 -5.98 13.19
CA MET A 169 2.83 -5.91 14.17
C MET A 169 2.23 -4.50 14.28
N ARG A 170 3.04 -3.44 14.13
CA ARG A 170 2.54 -2.06 14.05
C ARG A 170 1.66 -1.87 12.82
N TYR A 171 2.08 -2.38 11.68
CA TYR A 171 1.31 -2.32 10.44
C TYR A 171 -0.09 -2.96 10.62
N ILE A 172 -0.17 -4.14 11.24
CA ILE A 172 -1.45 -4.80 11.54
C ILE A 172 -2.26 -3.99 12.56
N GLY A 173 -1.64 -3.52 13.64
CA GLY A 173 -2.31 -2.76 14.71
C GLY A 173 -2.95 -1.46 14.23
N GLU A 174 -2.31 -0.77 13.30
CA GLU A 174 -2.85 0.46 12.69
C GLU A 174 -4.01 0.18 11.74
N PHE A 175 -4.05 -0.99 11.07
CA PHE A 175 -5.24 -1.42 10.33
C PHE A 175 -6.43 -1.69 11.26
N ALA A 176 -6.22 -2.44 12.34
CA ALA A 176 -7.27 -2.79 13.29
C ALA A 176 -7.86 -1.55 14.01
N SER A 177 -7.03 -0.56 14.34
CA SER A 177 -7.49 0.67 14.99
C SER A 177 -8.30 1.59 14.06
N ALA A 178 -8.08 1.50 12.75
CA ALA A 178 -8.82 2.30 11.77
C ALA A 178 -10.23 1.75 11.47
N GLU A 179 -10.48 0.47 11.68
CA GLU A 179 -11.83 -0.11 11.56
C GLU A 179 -12.71 0.22 12.78
N GLY A 180 -12.10 0.52 13.93
CA GLY A 180 -12.81 0.94 15.14
C GLY A 180 -13.21 2.42 15.20
N GLY A 181 -12.69 3.27 14.30
CA GLY A 181 -12.91 4.73 14.31
C GLY A 181 -13.98 5.25 13.33
N GLY A 182 -14.73 4.40 12.70
CA GLY A 182 -15.77 4.75 11.70
C GLY A 182 -17.17 4.97 12.28
N GLY A 183 -17.27 5.65 13.41
CA GLY A 183 -18.56 5.91 14.02
C GLY A 183 -18.60 7.19 14.82
N GLU A 184 -18.35 8.37 14.20
CA GLU A 184 -18.78 9.68 14.69
C GLU A 184 -18.35 10.74 13.67
N GLU A 185 -19.26 11.02 12.69
CA GLU A 185 -19.56 12.37 12.18
C GLU A 185 -20.90 12.33 11.44
#